data_650a45a051c1f31e611f177fe66acac3
#
_entry.id   650a45a051c1f31e611f177fe66acac3
#
_cell.length_a   1.000
_cell.length_b   1.000
_cell.length_c   1.000
_cell.angle_alpha   90.00
_cell.angle_beta   90.00
_cell.angle_gamma   90.00
#
_symmetry.space_group_name_H-M   'P 1'
#
loop_
_entity.id
_entity.type
_entity.pdbx_description
1 polymer ?
#
loop_
_entity_poly.entity_id
_entity_poly.type
_entity_poly.pdbx_seq_one_letter_code
_entity_poly.pdbx_strand_id
1 'polypeptide(L)'
;MKTLMIGMLAVGSLGLMGSKVFQVKSLAFSGVRYFSIVDKNNRFDTVQERFNALCLVHGVKSSDVSSASVNGNWCVVVKGKVLVTVTKEDATVHMTSAKKLSEMWAKKLSDNIESVTPLN
;
A
#
# COMPACT_ATOMS: atom_id res chain seq x y z
N MET A 1 -20.26 -6.57 10.71
CA MET A 1 -19.24 -6.37 10.74
C MET A 1 -18.69 -6.04 9.52
N LYS A 2 -17.81 -5.35 9.41
CA LYS A 2 -17.33 -5.02 8.35
C LYS A 2 -16.58 -5.95 7.81
N THR A 3 -16.78 -6.34 6.80
CA THR A 3 -16.06 -7.33 6.36
C THR A 3 -15.06 -6.73 5.73
N LEU A 4 -14.30 -7.04 5.60
CA LEU A 4 -13.27 -6.64 5.13
C LEU A 4 -13.08 -6.61 3.84
N MET A 5 -13.78 -6.77 3.11
CA MET A 5 -13.63 -6.77 1.86
C MET A 5 -13.46 -5.51 1.45
N ILE A 6 -13.61 -4.75 2.16
CA ILE A 6 -13.27 -3.60 2.03
C ILE A 6 -12.67 -3.25 0.80
N GLY A 7 -13.22 -2.89 -0.05
CA GLY A 7 -12.72 -2.39 -1.22
C GLY A 7 -11.68 -3.05 -1.90
N MET A 8 -11.52 -4.24 -1.75
CA MET A 8 -10.59 -4.84 -2.17
C MET A 8 -10.79 -5.21 -3.43
N LEU A 9 -10.33 -4.74 -4.37
CA LEU A 9 -10.50 -5.07 -5.56
C LEU A 9 -9.25 -5.48 -6.01
N ALA A 10 -8.91 -6.60 -5.94
CA ALA A 10 -7.67 -7.12 -6.40
C ALA A 10 -7.78 -7.26 -7.87
N VAL A 11 -7.64 -6.23 -8.58
CA VAL A 11 -7.68 -6.32 -10.00
C VAL A 11 -6.30 -6.68 -10.46
N GLY A 12 -6.17 -7.77 -11.13
CA GLY A 12 -4.89 -8.20 -11.62
C GLY A 12 -4.62 -7.62 -12.99
N SER A 13 -3.45 -7.11 -13.20
CA SER A 13 -3.01 -6.72 -14.51
C SER A 13 -1.58 -7.21 -14.68
N LEU A 14 -1.13 -7.32 -15.92
CA LEU A 14 0.20 -7.80 -16.20
C LEU A 14 1.03 -6.66 -16.72
N GLY A 15 2.18 -6.45 -16.10
CA GLY A 15 3.13 -5.46 -16.56
C GLY A 15 4.30 -6.16 -17.19
N LEU A 16 4.81 -5.63 -18.28
CA LEU A 16 5.94 -6.23 -18.95
C LEU A 16 7.11 -5.28 -18.84
N MET A 17 8.20 -5.72 -18.24
CA MET A 17 9.36 -4.89 -18.09
C MET A 17 10.54 -5.67 -18.65
N GLY A 18 11.06 -5.24 -19.75
CA GLY A 18 12.12 -5.98 -20.43
C GLY A 18 11.57 -7.33 -20.82
N SER A 19 12.21 -8.39 -20.39
CA SER A 19 11.75 -9.72 -20.71
C SER A 19 10.92 -10.31 -19.56
N LYS A 20 10.63 -9.54 -18.50
CA LYS A 20 9.90 -10.07 -17.37
C LYS A 20 8.48 -9.60 -17.37
N VAL A 21 7.58 -10.47 -16.95
CA VAL A 21 6.17 -10.14 -16.79
C VAL A 21 5.86 -10.13 -15.31
N PHE A 22 5.32 -9.04 -14.81
CA PHE A 22 4.94 -8.93 -13.41
C PHE A 22 3.44 -8.87 -13.29
N GLN A 23 2.88 -9.54 -12.30
CA GLN A 23 1.48 -9.43 -12.00
C GLN A 23 1.30 -8.29 -11.01
N VAL A 24 0.55 -7.30 -11.37
CA VAL A 24 0.33 -6.14 -10.52
C VAL A 24 -1.08 -6.21 -9.97
N LYS A 25 -1.21 -6.08 -8.66
CA LYS A 25 -2.49 -6.07 -7.99
C LYS A 25 -2.65 -4.75 -7.27
N SER A 26 -3.86 -4.20 -7.28
CA SER A 26 -4.13 -2.91 -6.67
C SER A 26 -4.99 -3.06 -5.44
N LEU A 27 -4.62 -2.33 -4.39
CA LEU A 27 -5.40 -2.28 -3.18
C LEU A 27 -6.21 -1.00 -3.22
N ALA A 28 -7.52 -1.12 -3.17
CA ALA A 28 -8.41 0.03 -3.22
C ALA A 28 -9.41 -0.02 -2.07
N PHE A 29 -9.87 1.15 -1.65
CA PHE A 29 -10.86 1.23 -0.61
C PHE A 29 -11.70 2.49 -0.83
N SER A 30 -12.99 2.35 -0.82
CA SER A 30 -13.92 3.47 -1.03
C SER A 30 -13.64 4.23 -2.32
N GLY A 31 -13.33 3.50 -3.36
CA GLY A 31 -13.08 4.12 -4.66
C GLY A 31 -11.70 4.72 -4.85
N VAL A 32 -10.84 4.65 -3.84
CA VAL A 32 -9.49 5.19 -3.94
C VAL A 32 -8.50 4.04 -4.03
N ARG A 33 -7.62 4.08 -5.02
CA ARG A 33 -6.59 3.06 -5.17
C ARG A 33 -5.35 3.57 -4.47
N TYR A 34 -4.92 2.85 -3.44
CA TYR A 34 -3.79 3.29 -2.64
C TYR A 34 -2.47 2.72 -3.11
N PHE A 35 -2.41 1.43 -3.36
CA PHE A 35 -1.15 0.81 -3.74
C PHE A 35 -1.38 -0.12 -4.91
N SER A 36 -0.52 -0.06 -5.91
CA SER A 36 -0.49 -1.05 -6.97
C SER A 36 0.85 -1.74 -6.88
N ILE A 37 0.86 -2.98 -6.43
CA ILE A 37 2.09 -3.67 -6.11
C ILE A 37 2.29 -4.88 -6.99
N VAL A 38 3.54 -5.26 -7.17
CA VAL A 38 3.89 -6.49 -7.86
C VAL A 38 3.66 -7.62 -6.88
N ASP A 39 2.75 -8.54 -7.23
CA ASP A 39 2.40 -9.63 -6.32
C ASP A 39 3.32 -10.80 -6.55
N LYS A 40 4.22 -11.05 -5.59
CA LYS A 40 5.16 -12.09 -5.66
C LYS A 40 5.15 -12.74 -4.32
N ASN A 41 5.04 -14.05 -4.25
CA ASN A 41 5.00 -14.81 -2.99
C ASN A 41 3.82 -14.39 -2.11
N ASN A 42 2.69 -14.15 -2.71
CA ASN A 42 1.46 -13.78 -2.01
C ASN A 42 1.62 -12.50 -1.20
N ARG A 43 2.49 -11.62 -1.66
CA ARG A 43 2.76 -10.40 -0.95
C ARG A 43 1.54 -9.50 -0.86
N PHE A 44 0.69 -9.51 -1.89
CA PHE A 44 -0.52 -8.69 -1.87
C PHE A 44 -1.42 -9.07 -0.68
N ASP A 45 -1.53 -10.36 -0.38
CA ASP A 45 -2.37 -10.80 0.75
C ASP A 45 -1.85 -10.25 2.07
N THR A 46 -0.54 -10.19 2.25
CA THR A 46 0.04 -9.63 3.47
C THR A 46 -0.27 -8.15 3.59
N VAL A 47 -0.13 -7.40 2.50
CA VAL A 47 -0.43 -5.97 2.51
C VAL A 47 -1.92 -5.76 2.76
N GLN A 48 -2.76 -6.58 2.15
CA GLN A 48 -4.20 -6.51 2.34
C GLN A 48 -4.56 -6.72 3.82
N GLU A 49 -3.96 -7.70 4.46
CA GLU A 49 -4.22 -7.97 5.87
C GLU A 49 -3.82 -6.80 6.75
N ARG A 50 -2.68 -6.21 6.46
CA ARG A 50 -2.20 -5.06 7.22
C ARG A 50 -3.11 -3.85 7.02
N PHE A 51 -3.58 -3.66 5.80
CA PHE A 51 -4.48 -2.55 5.51
C PHE A 51 -5.83 -2.77 6.22
N ASN A 52 -6.34 -3.99 6.21
CA ASN A 52 -7.59 -4.31 6.90
C ASN A 52 -7.44 -4.06 8.39
N ALA A 53 -6.30 -4.39 8.97
CA ALA A 53 -6.06 -4.12 10.38
C ALA A 53 -6.02 -2.61 10.65
N LEU A 54 -5.45 -1.84 9.74
CA LEU A 54 -5.40 -0.39 9.88
C LEU A 54 -6.81 0.19 9.89
N CYS A 55 -7.71 -0.36 9.09
CA CYS A 55 -9.08 0.15 9.02
C CYS A 55 -9.81 0.05 10.36
N LEU A 56 -9.28 -0.70 11.31
CA LEU A 56 -9.92 -0.85 12.61
C LEU A 56 -9.21 -0.04 13.72
N VAL A 57 -8.16 0.69 13.39
CA VAL A 57 -7.42 1.42 14.39
C VAL A 57 -8.01 2.81 14.55
N HIS A 58 -8.32 3.20 15.78
CA HIS A 58 -8.83 4.53 16.07
C HIS A 58 -7.68 5.50 16.32
N GLY A 59 -7.93 6.76 16.11
CA GLY A 59 -6.96 7.79 16.47
C GLY A 59 -5.80 7.95 15.52
N VAL A 60 -5.92 7.47 14.30
CA VAL A 60 -4.84 7.62 13.33
C VAL A 60 -4.97 8.97 12.65
N LYS A 61 -3.88 9.74 12.66
CA LYS A 61 -3.86 11.05 12.04
C LYS A 61 -3.01 11.00 10.81
N SER A 62 -3.15 11.97 9.93
CA SER A 62 -2.33 12.02 8.73
C SER A 62 -0.85 12.08 9.09
N SER A 63 -0.49 12.72 10.19
CA SER A 63 0.90 12.79 10.62
C SER A 63 1.46 11.45 11.08
N ASP A 64 0.60 10.46 11.29
CA ASP A 64 1.06 9.12 11.68
C ASP A 64 1.49 8.30 10.46
N VAL A 65 1.24 8.79 9.25
CA VAL A 65 1.57 8.09 8.02
C VAL A 65 2.81 8.72 7.42
N SER A 66 3.81 7.91 7.14
CA SER A 66 5.05 8.44 6.56
C SER A 66 5.74 7.39 5.71
N SER A 67 6.70 7.82 4.93
CA SER A 67 7.60 6.89 4.27
C SER A 67 8.88 6.85 5.09
N ALA A 68 9.46 5.68 5.22
CA ALA A 68 10.69 5.52 6.00
C ALA A 68 11.49 4.35 5.47
N SER A 69 12.79 4.41 5.66
CA SER A 69 13.66 3.29 5.32
C SER A 69 13.73 2.38 6.53
N VAL A 70 13.31 1.13 6.37
CA VAL A 70 13.33 0.16 7.45
C VAL A 70 14.15 -1.02 6.98
N ASN A 71 15.24 -1.30 7.67
CA ASN A 71 16.16 -2.39 7.31
C ASN A 71 16.62 -2.28 5.85
N GLY A 72 16.87 -1.06 5.40
CA GLY A 72 17.38 -0.84 4.06
C GLY A 72 16.31 -0.80 2.97
N ASN A 73 15.05 -0.96 3.32
CA ASN A 73 13.97 -0.94 2.33
C ASN A 73 13.02 0.22 2.60
N TRP A 74 12.58 0.90 1.55
CA TRP A 74 11.62 1.99 1.71
C TRP A 74 10.23 1.43 1.94
N CYS A 75 9.53 1.98 2.92
CA CYS A 75 8.23 1.47 3.35
C CYS A 75 7.26 2.60 3.61
N VAL A 76 5.98 2.30 3.54
CA VAL A 76 4.94 3.17 4.09
C VAL A 76 4.68 2.67 5.51
N VAL A 77 4.78 3.58 6.46
CA VAL A 77 4.70 3.25 7.88
C VAL A 77 3.55 4.02 8.51
N VAL A 78 2.76 3.37 9.35
CA VAL A 78 1.67 4.02 10.05
C VAL A 78 1.82 3.74 11.53
N LYS A 79 1.96 4.78 12.33
CA LYS A 79 2.18 4.66 13.77
C LYS A 79 3.34 3.73 14.08
N GLY A 80 4.39 3.84 13.31
CA GLY A 80 5.60 3.05 13.53
C GLY A 80 5.56 1.63 12.99
N LYS A 81 4.44 1.20 12.38
CA LYS A 81 4.36 -0.15 11.86
C LYS A 81 4.37 -0.14 10.34
N VAL A 82 5.09 -1.06 9.77
CA VAL A 82 5.19 -1.15 8.31
C VAL A 82 3.87 -1.63 7.72
N LEU A 83 3.33 -0.85 6.80
CA LEU A 83 2.13 -1.24 6.09
C LEU A 83 2.50 -1.94 4.78
N VAL A 84 3.37 -1.36 4.04
CA VAL A 84 3.82 -1.95 2.78
C VAL A 84 5.28 -1.59 2.55
N THR A 85 6.05 -2.57 2.07
CA THR A 85 7.44 -2.36 1.69
C THR A 85 7.48 -2.22 0.18
N VAL A 86 8.18 -1.20 -0.31
CA VAL A 86 8.29 -0.98 -1.74
C VAL A 86 9.45 -1.82 -2.26
N THR A 87 9.19 -2.67 -3.24
CA THR A 87 10.24 -3.50 -3.82
C THR A 87 10.83 -2.84 -5.05
N LYS A 88 11.93 -3.41 -5.54
CA LYS A 88 12.52 -2.91 -6.76
C LYS A 88 11.56 -3.10 -7.91
N GLU A 89 10.84 -4.19 -7.93
CA GLU A 89 9.88 -4.48 -8.98
C GLU A 89 8.74 -3.46 -8.97
N ASP A 90 8.28 -3.07 -7.78
CA ASP A 90 7.25 -2.04 -7.67
C ASP A 90 7.75 -0.74 -8.29
N ALA A 91 8.97 -0.35 -7.94
CA ALA A 91 9.55 0.88 -8.44
C ALA A 91 9.71 0.84 -9.97
N THR A 92 10.12 -0.30 -10.49
CA THR A 92 10.29 -0.47 -11.93
C THR A 92 8.96 -0.34 -12.67
N VAL A 93 7.93 -1.01 -12.17
CA VAL A 93 6.61 -0.95 -12.81
C VAL A 93 6.07 0.48 -12.79
N HIS A 94 6.32 1.21 -11.73
CA HIS A 94 5.83 2.58 -11.63
C HIS A 94 6.83 3.59 -12.21
N MET A 95 7.95 3.11 -12.75
CA MET A 95 8.94 3.94 -13.44
C MET A 95 9.48 5.05 -12.53
N THR A 96 9.80 4.71 -11.31
CA THR A 96 10.33 5.65 -10.33
C THR A 96 11.24 4.93 -9.35
N SER A 97 11.78 5.62 -8.36
CA SER A 97 12.60 5.01 -7.34
C SER A 97 11.73 4.47 -6.21
N ALA A 98 12.25 3.53 -5.45
CA ALA A 98 11.53 3.00 -4.29
C ALA A 98 11.23 4.09 -3.27
N LYS A 99 12.18 5.01 -3.06
CA LYS A 99 11.97 6.11 -2.14
C LYS A 99 10.81 6.99 -2.59
N LYS A 100 10.82 7.38 -3.86
CA LYS A 100 9.78 8.26 -4.36
C LYS A 100 8.44 7.58 -4.36
N LEU A 101 8.38 6.30 -4.70
CA LEU A 101 7.14 5.57 -4.69
C LEU A 101 6.57 5.45 -3.29
N SER A 102 7.42 5.19 -2.29
CA SER A 102 6.97 5.12 -0.90
C SER A 102 6.40 6.46 -0.45
N GLU A 103 7.02 7.56 -0.89
CA GLU A 103 6.53 8.90 -0.55
C GLU A 103 5.18 9.17 -1.20
N MET A 104 5.00 8.77 -2.44
CA MET A 104 3.75 8.96 -3.15
C MET A 104 2.64 8.15 -2.50
N TRP A 105 2.92 6.90 -2.15
CA TRP A 105 1.93 6.05 -1.51
C TRP A 105 1.58 6.57 -0.11
N ALA A 106 2.58 7.01 0.64
CA ALA A 106 2.34 7.55 1.99
C ALA A 106 1.49 8.82 1.92
N LYS A 107 1.75 9.66 0.94
CA LYS A 107 0.99 10.89 0.81
C LYS A 107 -0.46 10.59 0.47
N LYS A 108 -0.70 9.66 -0.44
CA LYS A 108 -2.05 9.31 -0.82
C LYS A 108 -2.83 8.77 0.38
N LEU A 109 -2.21 7.91 1.16
CA LEU A 109 -2.85 7.36 2.34
C LEU A 109 -3.06 8.44 3.39
N SER A 110 -2.06 9.28 3.62
CA SER A 110 -2.15 10.35 4.60
C SER A 110 -3.29 11.31 4.26
N ASP A 111 -3.43 11.65 2.98
CA ASP A 111 -4.46 12.58 2.55
C ASP A 111 -5.87 12.01 2.71
N ASN A 112 -6.00 10.69 2.82
CA ASN A 112 -7.29 10.03 2.91
C ASN A 112 -7.48 9.23 4.19
N ILE A 113 -6.63 9.45 5.17
CA ILE A 113 -6.63 8.58 6.35
C ILE A 113 -7.94 8.59 7.11
N GLU A 114 -8.64 9.69 7.11
CA GLU A 114 -9.91 9.78 7.82
C GLU A 114 -11.00 8.97 7.14
N SER A 115 -10.84 8.69 5.85
CA SER A 115 -11.78 7.84 5.14
C SER A 115 -11.46 6.36 5.33
N VAL A 116 -10.24 6.07 5.76
CA VAL A 116 -9.78 4.70 5.90
C VAL A 116 -10.01 4.16 7.31
N THR A 117 -9.79 5.00 8.31
CA THR A 117 -9.86 4.57 9.71
C THR A 117 -11.12 5.09 10.37
N PRO A 118 -11.54 4.48 11.48
CA PRO A 118 -12.77 4.91 12.15
C PRO A 118 -12.62 6.31 12.72
N LEU A 119 -13.74 7.01 12.79
CA LEU A 119 -13.73 8.31 13.42
C LEU A 119 -13.62 8.14 14.92
N ASN A 120 -13.08 9.14 15.58
CA ASN A 120 -12.93 9.07 17.02
C ASN A 120 -14.09 9.72 17.73
#